data_49e988ad49b949914063f0374b002767
#
_entry.id   49e988ad49b949914063f0374b002767
#
_cell.length_a   1.000
_cell.length_b   1.000
_cell.length_c   1.000
_cell.angle_alpha   90.00
_cell.angle_beta   90.00
_cell.angle_gamma   90.00
#
_symmetry.space_group_name_H-M   'P 1'
#
loop_
_entity.id
_entity.type
_entity.pdbx_description
1 polymer ?
#
loop_
_entity_poly.entity_id
_entity_poly.type
_entity_poly.pdbx_seq_one_letter_code
_entity_poly.pdbx_strand_id
1 'polypeptide(L)'
;MLPLGMHAQQADKQQYRIAACDWMMLKRQKLGEFQLAKDIGADGVEVDMGPLGQRVLFDNKLREAHFQQLFRRTADSLGIAVPSMAMSGFFAQSFLKRENYKDLIVDCLNAMEVMGAQVAFLPLGGSGDEWQEAGEARQEMVRRLHEVGEMALSRGKTIAIRTQQDSRANLSLLKEVNSEGIKIYYNLQDAVDQGRCVAKELKRLGRKNIAQIHASLTDSVTLDKDPRIDLRKVKRTLDKMKWRGWLVVERSRNAQDVRNVKGNFGTNVAYLKEIFQSE
;
A
#
# COMPACT_ATOMS: atom_id res chain seq x y z
N MET A 1 2.13 -33.93 -13.00
CA MET A 1 1.12 -32.84 -13.02
C MET A 1 0.47 -32.77 -11.64
N LEU A 2 0.88 -31.84 -10.79
CA LEU A 2 0.21 -31.56 -9.52
C LEU A 2 -0.97 -30.61 -9.81
N PRO A 3 -2.14 -30.80 -9.22
CA PRO A 3 -3.33 -30.07 -9.58
C PRO A 3 -3.23 -28.59 -9.15
N LEU A 4 -3.50 -27.68 -10.07
CA LEU A 4 -3.58 -26.22 -9.88
C LEU A 4 -4.46 -25.77 -8.68
N GLY A 5 -5.30 -26.65 -8.13
CA GLY A 5 -6.19 -26.37 -7.00
C GLY A 5 -5.51 -26.29 -5.64
N MET A 6 -4.32 -26.86 -5.45
CA MET A 6 -3.68 -26.88 -4.12
C MET A 6 -2.99 -25.55 -3.76
N HIS A 7 -2.51 -24.79 -4.74
CA HIS A 7 -1.88 -23.49 -4.47
C HIS A 7 -2.90 -22.37 -4.12
N ALA A 8 -4.10 -22.43 -4.72
CA ALA A 8 -5.16 -21.49 -4.39
C ALA A 8 -5.73 -21.70 -2.97
N GLN A 9 -5.87 -22.97 -2.52
CA GLN A 9 -6.35 -23.29 -1.18
C GLN A 9 -5.35 -23.00 -0.05
N GLN A 10 -4.04 -23.02 -0.32
CA GLN A 10 -3.01 -22.64 0.66
C GLN A 10 -2.94 -21.11 0.84
N ALA A 11 -3.17 -20.32 -0.22
CA ALA A 11 -3.16 -18.86 -0.16
C ALA A 11 -4.28 -18.30 0.74
N ASP A 12 -5.41 -19.00 0.85
CA ASP A 12 -6.57 -18.56 1.64
C ASP A 12 -6.40 -18.80 3.16
N LYS A 13 -5.44 -19.60 3.57
CA LYS A 13 -5.15 -19.91 4.98
C LYS A 13 -4.12 -18.97 5.60
N GLN A 14 -3.31 -18.29 4.80
CA GLN A 14 -2.22 -17.47 5.31
C GLN A 14 -2.72 -16.13 5.84
N GLN A 15 -2.48 -15.87 7.13
CA GLN A 15 -2.95 -14.67 7.80
C GLN A 15 -2.27 -13.39 7.26
N TYR A 16 -0.97 -13.49 6.94
CA TYR A 16 -0.16 -12.38 6.44
C TYR A 16 0.47 -12.75 5.10
N ARG A 17 0.42 -11.83 4.15
CA ARG A 17 1.11 -11.95 2.87
C ARG A 17 2.06 -10.78 2.69
N ILE A 18 3.18 -11.02 2.00
CA ILE A 18 4.24 -10.03 1.86
C ILE A 18 4.32 -9.60 0.39
N ALA A 19 4.20 -8.28 0.15
CA ALA A 19 4.38 -7.68 -1.16
C ALA A 19 5.52 -6.65 -1.13
N ALA A 20 5.91 -6.18 -2.31
CA ALA A 20 6.83 -5.06 -2.47
C ALA A 20 6.26 -4.07 -3.49
N CYS A 21 6.57 -2.78 -3.33
CA CYS A 21 6.08 -1.75 -4.25
C CYS A 21 6.99 -1.60 -5.49
N ASP A 22 6.41 -1.50 -6.68
CA ASP A 22 7.14 -1.47 -7.95
C ASP A 22 7.98 -0.20 -8.14
N TRP A 23 7.48 0.97 -7.65
CA TRP A 23 8.17 2.25 -7.85
C TRP A 23 9.48 2.35 -7.08
N MET A 24 9.58 1.74 -5.91
CA MET A 24 10.82 1.72 -5.13
C MET A 24 11.74 0.57 -5.54
N MET A 25 11.19 -0.48 -6.16
CA MET A 25 11.96 -1.51 -6.86
C MET A 25 12.51 -1.05 -8.22
N LEU A 26 12.30 0.22 -8.60
CA LEU A 26 12.70 0.81 -9.89
C LEU A 26 12.06 0.12 -11.10
N LYS A 27 10.88 -0.46 -10.91
CA LYS A 27 10.12 -1.21 -11.93
C LYS A 27 8.74 -0.63 -12.22
N ARG A 28 8.48 0.62 -11.80
CA ARG A 28 7.19 1.29 -11.97
C ARG A 28 6.60 1.04 -13.36
N GLN A 29 5.43 0.43 -13.43
CA GLN A 29 4.72 0.10 -14.65
C GLN A 29 5.58 -0.68 -15.69
N LYS A 30 6.40 -1.63 -15.24
CA LYS A 30 7.24 -2.48 -16.09
C LYS A 30 6.98 -3.94 -15.79
N LEU A 31 6.78 -4.76 -16.81
CA LEU A 31 6.53 -6.22 -16.65
C LEU A 31 7.55 -6.95 -15.77
N GLY A 32 8.79 -6.46 -15.77
CA GLY A 32 9.86 -7.02 -14.92
C GLY A 32 9.65 -6.84 -13.42
N GLU A 33 8.62 -6.12 -12.98
CA GLU A 33 8.25 -6.01 -11.56
C GLU A 33 7.81 -7.35 -10.99
N PHE A 34 7.05 -8.14 -11.75
CA PHE A 34 6.56 -9.46 -11.34
C PHE A 34 7.69 -10.47 -11.22
N GLN A 35 8.63 -10.47 -12.20
CA GLN A 35 9.80 -11.34 -12.12
C GLN A 35 10.68 -10.98 -10.91
N LEU A 36 10.91 -9.67 -10.68
CA LEU A 36 11.70 -9.23 -9.53
C LEU A 36 11.01 -9.60 -8.21
N ALA A 37 9.69 -9.45 -8.12
CA ALA A 37 8.92 -9.90 -6.95
C ALA A 37 9.09 -11.40 -6.69
N LYS A 38 9.03 -12.22 -7.75
CA LYS A 38 9.30 -13.66 -7.68
C LYS A 38 10.70 -13.94 -7.18
N ASP A 39 11.68 -13.24 -7.74
CA ASP A 39 13.11 -13.43 -7.43
C ASP A 39 13.47 -13.07 -5.98
N ILE A 40 12.78 -12.08 -5.40
CA ILE A 40 12.97 -11.68 -4.00
C ILE A 40 12.08 -12.46 -3.03
N GLY A 41 11.28 -13.40 -3.54
CA GLY A 41 10.41 -14.26 -2.73
C GLY A 41 9.14 -13.57 -2.22
N ALA A 42 8.72 -12.44 -2.80
CA ALA A 42 7.47 -11.79 -2.41
C ALA A 42 6.24 -12.59 -2.89
N ASP A 43 5.12 -12.46 -2.17
CA ASP A 43 3.83 -13.07 -2.55
C ASP A 43 3.05 -12.18 -3.53
N GLY A 44 3.44 -10.90 -3.65
CA GLY A 44 2.77 -9.95 -4.51
C GLY A 44 3.56 -8.68 -4.79
N VAL A 45 2.98 -7.84 -5.67
CA VAL A 45 3.47 -6.50 -6.02
C VAL A 45 2.37 -5.49 -5.81
N GLU A 46 2.67 -4.39 -5.12
CA GLU A 46 1.86 -3.19 -5.17
C GLU A 46 2.26 -2.42 -6.43
N VAL A 47 1.33 -2.31 -7.38
CA VAL A 47 1.56 -1.71 -8.70
C VAL A 47 1.21 -0.23 -8.68
N ASP A 48 2.14 0.62 -9.08
CA ASP A 48 1.91 2.07 -9.17
C ASP A 48 1.11 2.45 -10.41
N MET A 49 0.27 3.48 -10.30
CA MET A 49 -0.50 4.05 -11.41
C MET A 49 0.34 4.79 -12.45
N GLY A 50 1.65 4.89 -12.22
CA GLY A 50 2.55 5.68 -13.03
C GLY A 50 2.66 7.13 -12.56
N PRO A 51 3.66 7.88 -13.09
CA PRO A 51 3.88 9.26 -12.69
C PRO A 51 2.70 10.16 -13.07
N LEU A 52 2.35 11.08 -12.17
CA LEU A 52 1.32 12.10 -12.40
C LEU A 52 1.92 13.40 -12.93
N GLY A 53 2.76 14.08 -12.16
CA GLY A 53 3.36 15.36 -12.54
C GLY A 53 2.29 16.36 -13.00
N GLN A 54 2.53 17.02 -14.13
CA GLN A 54 1.59 17.97 -14.76
C GLN A 54 0.55 17.31 -15.67
N ARG A 55 0.51 15.97 -15.74
CA ARG A 55 -0.46 15.24 -16.57
C ARG A 55 -1.87 15.39 -16.02
N VAL A 56 -2.86 15.31 -16.92
CA VAL A 56 -4.27 15.25 -16.52
C VAL A 56 -4.57 13.95 -15.78
N LEU A 57 -4.08 12.81 -16.28
CA LEU A 57 -4.19 11.49 -15.66
C LEU A 57 -2.80 10.91 -15.39
N PHE A 58 -2.73 9.84 -14.60
CA PHE A 58 -1.50 9.07 -14.42
C PHE A 58 -0.95 8.55 -15.75
N ASP A 59 0.35 8.33 -15.85
CA ASP A 59 0.97 7.66 -16.99
C ASP A 59 0.76 6.13 -16.88
N ASN A 60 -0.51 5.75 -16.90
CA ASN A 60 -0.98 4.39 -16.62
C ASN A 60 -1.11 3.57 -17.90
N LYS A 61 -0.25 2.57 -18.07
CA LYS A 61 -0.31 1.63 -19.21
C LYS A 61 -1.55 0.74 -19.20
N LEU A 62 -2.13 0.48 -18.02
CA LEU A 62 -3.30 -0.40 -17.88
C LEU A 62 -4.59 0.17 -18.47
N ARG A 63 -4.56 1.35 -19.10
CA ARG A 63 -5.66 1.84 -19.95
C ARG A 63 -5.69 1.13 -21.31
N GLU A 64 -4.57 0.58 -21.75
CA GLU A 64 -4.45 -0.08 -23.04
C GLU A 64 -4.68 -1.60 -22.91
N ALA A 65 -5.63 -2.16 -23.67
CA ALA A 65 -6.00 -3.57 -23.60
C ALA A 65 -4.81 -4.54 -23.78
N HIS A 66 -3.84 -4.17 -24.62
CA HIS A 66 -2.61 -4.93 -24.80
C HIS A 66 -1.81 -5.06 -23.50
N PHE A 67 -1.58 -3.96 -22.78
CA PHE A 67 -0.87 -3.99 -21.51
C PHE A 67 -1.67 -4.66 -20.40
N GLN A 68 -2.99 -4.51 -20.38
CA GLN A 68 -3.86 -5.24 -19.45
C GLN A 68 -3.62 -6.75 -19.54
N GLN A 69 -3.63 -7.28 -20.76
CA GLN A 69 -3.40 -8.72 -20.99
C GLN A 69 -1.98 -9.14 -20.59
N LEU A 70 -0.97 -8.35 -20.99
CA LEU A 70 0.43 -8.67 -20.67
C LEU A 70 0.68 -8.68 -19.16
N PHE A 71 0.23 -7.66 -18.44
CA PHE A 71 0.43 -7.56 -16.99
C PHE A 71 -0.27 -8.70 -16.26
N ARG A 72 -1.53 -8.96 -16.57
CA ARG A 72 -2.28 -10.08 -15.97
C ARG A 72 -1.61 -11.42 -16.22
N ARG A 73 -1.32 -11.75 -17.50
CA ARG A 73 -0.68 -13.03 -17.85
C ARG A 73 0.68 -13.19 -17.18
N THR A 74 1.45 -12.12 -17.09
CA THR A 74 2.77 -12.17 -16.43
C THR A 74 2.62 -12.42 -14.94
N ALA A 75 1.74 -11.70 -14.25
CA ALA A 75 1.45 -11.90 -12.84
C ALA A 75 0.96 -13.33 -12.57
N ASP A 76 -0.02 -13.81 -13.34
CA ASP A 76 -0.60 -15.15 -13.21
C ASP A 76 0.44 -16.26 -13.45
N SER A 77 1.26 -16.13 -14.52
CA SER A 77 2.28 -17.12 -14.87
C SER A 77 3.37 -17.27 -13.81
N LEU A 78 3.67 -16.19 -13.09
CA LEU A 78 4.66 -16.17 -12.01
C LEU A 78 4.05 -16.48 -10.63
N GLY A 79 2.71 -16.52 -10.54
CA GLY A 79 1.99 -16.71 -9.27
C GLY A 79 2.14 -15.51 -8.33
N ILE A 80 2.28 -14.29 -8.87
CA ILE A 80 2.42 -13.05 -8.12
C ILE A 80 1.08 -12.32 -8.07
N ALA A 81 0.58 -12.08 -6.86
CA ALA A 81 -0.66 -11.33 -6.67
C ALA A 81 -0.43 -9.80 -6.79
N VAL A 82 -1.50 -9.06 -7.12
CA VAL A 82 -1.52 -7.60 -7.04
C VAL A 82 -2.53 -7.19 -5.95
N PRO A 83 -2.07 -7.00 -4.69
CA PRO A 83 -2.96 -6.65 -3.59
C PRO A 83 -3.53 -5.24 -3.69
N SER A 84 -2.76 -4.32 -4.25
CA SER A 84 -3.10 -2.91 -4.32
C SER A 84 -2.54 -2.22 -5.56
N MET A 85 -3.25 -1.14 -5.95
CA MET A 85 -2.76 -0.15 -6.90
C MET A 85 -2.36 1.11 -6.15
N ALA A 86 -1.21 1.69 -6.48
CA ALA A 86 -0.70 2.86 -5.75
C ALA A 86 -0.79 4.14 -6.60
N MET A 87 -1.39 5.17 -6.04
CA MET A 87 -1.42 6.51 -6.61
C MET A 87 -0.24 7.35 -6.05
N SER A 88 1.01 6.82 -6.18
CA SER A 88 2.19 7.44 -5.58
C SER A 88 2.47 8.87 -6.09
N GLY A 89 1.91 9.25 -7.22
CA GLY A 89 1.97 10.63 -7.74
C GLY A 89 1.47 11.68 -6.73
N PHE A 90 0.58 11.30 -5.82
CA PHE A 90 0.09 12.18 -4.76
C PHE A 90 1.07 12.39 -3.60
N PHE A 91 2.22 11.77 -3.58
CA PHE A 91 3.31 12.21 -2.70
C PHE A 91 3.82 13.62 -3.04
N ALA A 92 3.80 13.97 -4.33
CA ALA A 92 4.28 15.26 -4.84
C ALA A 92 3.15 16.19 -5.30
N GLN A 93 1.91 15.73 -5.26
CA GLN A 93 0.73 16.47 -5.69
C GLN A 93 -0.30 16.50 -4.56
N SER A 94 -0.97 17.64 -4.40
CA SER A 94 -2.05 17.74 -3.44
C SER A 94 -3.33 17.11 -3.98
N PHE A 95 -3.86 16.12 -3.30
CA PHE A 95 -5.20 15.58 -3.58
C PHE A 95 -6.28 16.65 -3.38
N LEU A 96 -6.09 17.54 -2.40
CA LEU A 96 -7.01 18.63 -2.11
C LEU A 96 -7.09 19.67 -3.24
N LYS A 97 -5.97 19.94 -3.91
CA LYS A 97 -5.88 21.00 -4.95
C LYS A 97 -6.13 20.46 -6.37
N ARG A 98 -6.23 19.15 -6.51
CA ARG A 98 -6.44 18.53 -7.82
C ARG A 98 -7.92 18.59 -8.21
N GLU A 99 -8.28 19.42 -9.20
CA GLU A 99 -9.68 19.58 -9.62
C GLU A 99 -10.28 18.29 -10.19
N ASN A 100 -9.51 17.58 -11.00
CA ASN A 100 -9.92 16.32 -11.63
C ASN A 100 -9.65 15.07 -10.78
N TYR A 101 -9.65 15.20 -9.44
CA TYR A 101 -9.36 14.07 -8.55
C TYR A 101 -10.26 12.84 -8.78
N LYS A 102 -11.53 13.05 -9.16
CA LYS A 102 -12.46 11.96 -9.46
C LYS A 102 -12.02 11.13 -10.66
N ASP A 103 -11.53 11.77 -11.72
CA ASP A 103 -11.06 11.07 -12.91
C ASP A 103 -9.83 10.22 -12.59
N LEU A 104 -8.93 10.73 -11.74
CA LEU A 104 -7.76 9.99 -11.26
C LEU A 104 -8.17 8.77 -10.42
N ILE A 105 -9.20 8.89 -9.60
CA ILE A 105 -9.75 7.77 -8.83
C ILE A 105 -10.42 6.75 -9.76
N VAL A 106 -11.20 7.19 -10.75
CA VAL A 106 -11.81 6.28 -11.74
C VAL A 106 -10.74 5.51 -12.51
N ASP A 107 -9.67 6.17 -12.96
CA ASP A 107 -8.53 5.53 -13.63
C ASP A 107 -7.89 4.45 -12.74
N CYS A 108 -7.72 4.74 -11.44
CA CYS A 108 -7.20 3.77 -10.48
C CYS A 108 -8.17 2.59 -10.26
N LEU A 109 -9.46 2.85 -10.07
CA LEU A 109 -10.47 1.82 -9.86
C LEU A 109 -10.57 0.88 -11.09
N ASN A 110 -10.47 1.42 -12.31
CA ASN A 110 -10.43 0.62 -13.54
C ASN A 110 -9.17 -0.28 -13.57
N ALA A 111 -8.00 0.25 -13.21
CA ALA A 111 -6.78 -0.54 -13.12
C ALA A 111 -6.87 -1.64 -12.04
N MET A 112 -7.53 -1.35 -10.91
CA MET A 112 -7.80 -2.34 -9.86
C MET A 112 -8.67 -3.50 -10.37
N GLU A 113 -9.68 -3.23 -11.16
CA GLU A 113 -10.53 -4.26 -11.78
C GLU A 113 -9.72 -5.13 -12.73
N VAL A 114 -8.89 -4.51 -13.58
CA VAL A 114 -7.99 -5.22 -14.49
C VAL A 114 -7.05 -6.17 -13.75
N MET A 115 -6.42 -5.70 -12.68
CA MET A 115 -5.40 -6.48 -11.96
C MET A 115 -5.97 -7.34 -10.81
N GLY A 116 -7.27 -7.24 -10.53
CA GLY A 116 -7.90 -7.95 -9.41
C GLY A 116 -7.57 -7.36 -8.03
N ALA A 117 -6.97 -6.16 -7.98
CA ALA A 117 -6.61 -5.50 -6.74
C ALA A 117 -7.85 -5.07 -5.94
N GLN A 118 -7.73 -5.09 -4.60
CA GLN A 118 -8.83 -4.73 -3.70
C GLN A 118 -8.62 -3.38 -3.01
N VAL A 119 -7.39 -2.89 -2.95
CA VAL A 119 -7.01 -1.67 -2.25
C VAL A 119 -6.34 -0.70 -3.20
N ALA A 120 -6.72 0.58 -3.14
CA ALA A 120 -5.98 1.68 -3.74
C ALA A 120 -5.21 2.43 -2.66
N PHE A 121 -3.90 2.61 -2.82
CA PHE A 121 -3.08 3.43 -1.94
C PHE A 121 -3.15 4.90 -2.35
N LEU A 122 -3.58 5.77 -1.43
CA LEU A 122 -3.66 7.21 -1.64
C LEU A 122 -2.88 7.96 -0.55
N PRO A 123 -1.66 8.42 -0.82
CA PRO A 123 -0.94 9.28 0.12
C PRO A 123 -1.55 10.70 0.14
N LEU A 124 -1.80 11.23 1.34
CA LEU A 124 -2.31 12.58 1.58
C LEU A 124 -1.19 13.45 2.20
N GLY A 125 -0.10 13.62 1.48
CA GLY A 125 1.09 14.28 2.02
C GLY A 125 1.65 15.37 1.11
N GLY A 126 0.86 15.85 0.16
CA GLY A 126 1.26 16.96 -0.72
C GLY A 126 1.63 18.21 0.11
N SER A 127 2.73 18.87 -0.25
CA SER A 127 3.17 20.08 0.45
C SER A 127 2.16 21.22 0.33
N GLY A 128 1.95 21.97 1.42
CA GLY A 128 1.10 23.14 1.48
C GLY A 128 -0.40 22.84 1.62
N ASP A 129 -0.74 21.66 2.12
CA ASP A 129 -2.12 21.31 2.45
C ASP A 129 -2.33 21.43 3.97
N GLU A 130 -3.12 22.40 4.38
CA GLU A 130 -3.47 22.67 5.79
C GLU A 130 -4.73 21.89 6.21
N TRP A 131 -5.04 20.79 5.55
CA TRP A 131 -6.25 20.01 5.80
C TRP A 131 -6.23 19.24 7.14
N GLN A 132 -5.09 19.16 7.80
CA GLN A 132 -4.95 18.52 9.11
C GLN A 132 -5.61 19.32 10.22
N GLU A 133 -5.66 20.65 10.07
CA GLU A 133 -6.29 21.56 11.00
C GLU A 133 -7.77 21.79 10.68
N ALA A 134 -8.54 22.21 11.68
CA ALA A 134 -9.94 22.56 11.48
C ALA A 134 -10.08 23.80 10.58
N GLY A 135 -10.95 23.73 9.57
CA GLY A 135 -11.16 24.82 8.62
C GLY A 135 -11.72 24.33 7.28
N GLU A 136 -11.75 25.22 6.30
CA GLU A 136 -12.29 24.94 4.96
C GLU A 136 -11.53 23.82 4.25
N ALA A 137 -10.19 23.80 4.34
CA ALA A 137 -9.37 22.76 3.74
C ALA A 137 -9.71 21.38 4.32
N ARG A 138 -9.97 21.28 5.64
CA ARG A 138 -10.42 20.05 6.28
C ARG A 138 -11.78 19.60 5.78
N GLN A 139 -12.73 20.50 5.70
CA GLN A 139 -14.08 20.21 5.22
C GLN A 139 -14.05 19.72 3.77
N GLU A 140 -13.28 20.37 2.92
CA GLU A 140 -13.13 19.97 1.52
C GLU A 140 -12.42 18.60 1.38
N MET A 141 -11.38 18.33 2.18
CA MET A 141 -10.74 17.02 2.20
C MET A 141 -11.72 15.92 2.61
N VAL A 142 -12.48 16.15 3.68
CA VAL A 142 -13.51 15.22 4.16
C VAL A 142 -14.57 14.96 3.08
N ARG A 143 -15.07 16.02 2.43
CA ARG A 143 -16.03 15.89 1.35
C ARG A 143 -15.49 15.07 0.19
N ARG A 144 -14.26 15.35 -0.27
CA ARG A 144 -13.63 14.60 -1.36
C ARG A 144 -13.39 13.13 -1.00
N LEU A 145 -12.90 12.87 0.21
CA LEU A 145 -12.68 11.49 0.68
C LEU A 145 -13.99 10.73 0.81
N HIS A 146 -15.06 11.37 1.29
CA HIS A 146 -16.40 10.76 1.28
C HIS A 146 -16.81 10.34 -0.13
N GLU A 147 -16.78 11.27 -1.08
CA GLU A 147 -17.19 11.00 -2.46
C GLU A 147 -16.40 9.86 -3.11
N VAL A 148 -15.07 9.88 -3.02
CA VAL A 148 -14.25 8.83 -3.62
C VAL A 148 -14.34 7.50 -2.85
N GLY A 149 -14.63 7.56 -1.55
CA GLY A 149 -14.94 6.39 -0.74
C GLY A 149 -16.20 5.68 -1.23
N GLU A 150 -17.27 6.42 -1.47
CA GLU A 150 -18.51 5.87 -2.03
C GLU A 150 -18.32 5.32 -3.45
N MET A 151 -17.50 5.99 -4.28
CA MET A 151 -17.13 5.48 -5.60
C MET A 151 -16.39 4.13 -5.50
N ALA A 152 -15.46 4.00 -4.58
CA ALA A 152 -14.75 2.74 -4.36
C ALA A 152 -15.68 1.65 -3.82
N LEU A 153 -16.50 1.99 -2.83
CA LEU A 153 -17.45 1.07 -2.21
C LEU A 153 -18.46 0.50 -3.22
N SER A 154 -18.97 1.34 -4.12
CA SER A 154 -19.90 0.91 -5.19
C SER A 154 -19.31 -0.14 -6.14
N ARG A 155 -17.97 -0.25 -6.19
CA ARG A 155 -17.22 -1.24 -6.97
C ARG A 155 -16.64 -2.38 -6.12
N GLY A 156 -17.01 -2.45 -4.83
CA GLY A 156 -16.46 -3.43 -3.88
C GLY A 156 -14.96 -3.24 -3.61
N LYS A 157 -14.46 -2.00 -3.71
CA LYS A 157 -13.06 -1.63 -3.51
C LYS A 157 -12.88 -0.74 -2.28
N THR A 158 -11.64 -0.58 -1.84
CA THR A 158 -11.27 0.29 -0.73
C THR A 158 -10.16 1.25 -1.17
N ILE A 159 -10.30 2.53 -0.84
CA ILE A 159 -9.20 3.49 -0.91
C ILE A 159 -8.58 3.58 0.49
N ALA A 160 -7.31 3.26 0.58
CA ALA A 160 -6.54 3.32 1.81
C ALA A 160 -5.64 4.55 1.81
N ILE A 161 -5.87 5.45 2.76
CA ILE A 161 -5.17 6.73 2.85
C ILE A 161 -3.97 6.65 3.80
N ARG A 162 -2.86 7.29 3.41
CA ARG A 162 -1.71 7.57 4.28
C ARG A 162 -1.69 9.04 4.61
N THR A 163 -1.79 9.38 5.90
CA THR A 163 -1.94 10.75 6.38
C THR A 163 -0.74 11.28 7.14
N GLN A 164 0.19 10.42 7.54
CA GLN A 164 1.28 10.67 8.49
C GLN A 164 0.82 11.07 9.90
N GLN A 165 -0.47 11.21 10.15
CA GLN A 165 -1.04 11.56 11.44
C GLN A 165 -1.05 10.36 12.40
N ASP A 166 -1.22 10.64 13.70
CA ASP A 166 -1.38 9.60 14.71
C ASP A 166 -2.74 8.89 14.59
N SER A 167 -2.88 7.81 15.34
CA SER A 167 -4.09 6.98 15.28
C SER A 167 -5.36 7.69 15.78
N ARG A 168 -5.26 8.72 16.64
CA ARG A 168 -6.44 9.49 17.09
C ARG A 168 -6.94 10.41 15.99
N ALA A 169 -6.03 11.14 15.37
CA ALA A 169 -6.34 12.03 14.26
C ALA A 169 -6.89 11.24 13.05
N ASN A 170 -6.30 10.07 12.77
CA ASN A 170 -6.80 9.17 11.74
C ASN A 170 -8.23 8.69 12.02
N LEU A 171 -8.56 8.30 13.26
CA LEU A 171 -9.92 7.90 13.62
C LEU A 171 -10.91 9.06 13.56
N SER A 172 -10.49 10.29 13.94
CA SER A 172 -11.30 11.49 13.77
C SER A 172 -11.62 11.73 12.30
N LEU A 173 -10.60 11.68 11.44
CA LEU A 173 -10.78 11.83 9.99
C LEU A 173 -11.74 10.78 9.43
N LEU A 174 -11.55 9.50 9.74
CA LEU A 174 -12.46 8.44 9.26
C LEU A 174 -13.90 8.66 9.71
N LYS A 175 -14.10 9.12 10.96
CA LYS A 175 -15.44 9.44 11.48
C LYS A 175 -16.08 10.61 10.71
N GLU A 176 -15.31 11.65 10.41
CA GLU A 176 -15.78 12.80 9.65
C GLU A 176 -16.09 12.44 8.20
N VAL A 177 -15.22 11.62 7.57
CA VAL A 177 -15.40 11.13 6.19
C VAL A 177 -16.65 10.24 6.08
N ASN A 178 -16.96 9.46 7.10
CA ASN A 178 -18.17 8.63 7.18
C ASN A 178 -18.43 7.78 5.91
N SER A 179 -17.41 7.08 5.45
CA SER A 179 -17.50 6.13 4.35
C SER A 179 -16.70 4.86 4.65
N GLU A 180 -17.31 3.69 4.51
CA GLU A 180 -16.63 2.40 4.68
C GLU A 180 -15.65 2.09 3.53
N GLY A 181 -15.74 2.83 2.43
CA GLY A 181 -14.82 2.76 1.29
C GLY A 181 -13.46 3.39 1.57
N ILE A 182 -13.30 4.17 2.67
CA ILE A 182 -12.05 4.77 3.09
C ILE A 182 -11.51 4.06 4.33
N LYS A 183 -10.24 3.64 4.27
CA LYS A 183 -9.51 3.04 5.40
C LYS A 183 -8.10 3.61 5.48
N ILE A 184 -7.36 3.23 6.51
CA ILE A 184 -5.97 3.64 6.70
C ILE A 184 -5.03 2.64 6.01
N TYR A 185 -4.13 3.15 5.21
CA TYR A 185 -2.90 2.48 4.83
C TYR A 185 -1.86 2.83 5.89
N TYR A 186 -1.70 1.95 6.88
CA TYR A 186 -0.82 2.23 7.99
C TYR A 186 0.64 2.13 7.55
N ASN A 187 1.47 3.11 7.92
CA ASN A 187 2.89 3.11 7.58
C ASN A 187 3.72 3.04 8.88
N LEU A 188 4.55 2.00 9.00
CA LEU A 188 5.41 1.81 10.17
C LEU A 188 6.43 2.94 10.31
N GLN A 189 6.98 3.43 9.19
CA GLN A 189 7.93 4.52 9.15
C GLN A 189 7.37 5.78 9.83
N ASP A 190 6.13 6.18 9.48
CA ASP A 190 5.54 7.41 10.02
C ASP A 190 5.41 7.39 11.54
N ALA A 191 5.10 6.23 12.12
CA ALA A 191 5.02 6.08 13.56
C ALA A 191 6.40 6.09 14.22
N VAL A 192 7.37 5.37 13.65
CA VAL A 192 8.73 5.25 14.20
C VAL A 192 9.47 6.59 14.10
N ASP A 193 9.44 7.25 12.94
CA ASP A 193 10.14 8.53 12.73
C ASP A 193 9.62 9.64 13.64
N GLN A 194 8.35 9.55 14.07
CA GLN A 194 7.73 10.49 15.00
C GLN A 194 7.74 9.98 16.47
N GLY A 195 8.49 8.93 16.78
CA GLY A 195 8.62 8.39 18.13
C GLY A 195 7.33 7.78 18.70
N ARG A 196 6.36 7.45 17.85
CA ARG A 196 5.10 6.88 18.29
C ARG A 196 5.18 5.36 18.47
N CYS A 197 4.42 4.83 19.42
CA CYS A 197 4.40 3.39 19.70
C CYS A 197 3.46 2.67 18.71
N VAL A 198 4.02 2.01 17.70
CA VAL A 198 3.30 1.25 16.66
C VAL A 198 2.22 0.33 17.25
N ALA A 199 2.54 -0.45 18.29
CA ALA A 199 1.59 -1.38 18.90
C ALA A 199 0.38 -0.68 19.54
N LYS A 200 0.57 0.52 20.12
CA LYS A 200 -0.53 1.33 20.67
C LYS A 200 -1.38 1.92 19.55
N GLU A 201 -0.75 2.39 18.49
CA GLU A 201 -1.44 2.95 17.33
C GLU A 201 -2.32 1.91 16.62
N LEU A 202 -1.75 0.74 16.30
CA LEU A 202 -2.49 -0.35 15.66
C LEU A 202 -3.70 -0.77 16.49
N LYS A 203 -3.53 -0.96 17.80
CA LYS A 203 -4.64 -1.30 18.69
C LYS A 203 -5.73 -0.25 18.70
N ARG A 204 -5.36 1.05 18.70
CA ARG A 204 -6.32 2.14 18.71
C ARG A 204 -7.08 2.24 17.39
N LEU A 205 -6.39 2.12 16.26
CA LEU A 205 -7.04 2.08 14.93
C LEU A 205 -8.03 0.92 14.83
N GLY A 206 -7.68 -0.23 15.37
CA GLY A 206 -8.51 -1.44 15.27
C GLY A 206 -8.48 -2.06 13.86
N ARG A 207 -8.74 -3.36 13.80
CA ARG A 207 -8.56 -4.16 12.55
C ARG A 207 -9.43 -3.70 11.38
N LYS A 208 -10.59 -3.10 11.64
CA LYS A 208 -11.55 -2.70 10.59
C LYS A 208 -11.10 -1.48 9.82
N ASN A 209 -10.31 -0.62 10.46
CA ASN A 209 -9.86 0.65 9.89
C ASN A 209 -8.51 0.54 9.16
N ILE A 210 -7.83 -0.61 9.22
CA ILE A 210 -6.53 -0.82 8.58
C ILE A 210 -6.71 -1.72 7.35
N ALA A 211 -6.53 -1.17 6.16
CA ALA A 211 -6.63 -1.93 4.92
C ALA A 211 -5.34 -2.73 4.65
N GLN A 212 -4.20 -2.06 4.67
CA GLN A 212 -2.86 -2.61 4.43
C GLN A 212 -1.82 -1.89 5.29
N ILE A 213 -0.61 -2.44 5.34
CA ILE A 213 0.50 -1.88 6.10
C ILE A 213 1.74 -1.77 5.21
N HIS A 214 2.31 -0.57 5.06
CA HIS A 214 3.69 -0.42 4.61
C HIS A 214 4.62 -0.83 5.75
N ALA A 215 5.25 -2.01 5.59
CA ALA A 215 6.09 -2.65 6.60
C ALA A 215 7.56 -2.39 6.32
N SER A 216 7.94 -1.11 6.26
CA SER A 216 9.30 -0.66 6.09
C SER A 216 9.55 0.64 6.87
N LEU A 217 10.81 0.99 7.06
CA LEU A 217 11.26 2.22 7.70
C LEU A 217 12.04 3.09 6.70
N THR A 218 12.53 4.23 7.16
CA THR A 218 13.42 5.11 6.38
C THR A 218 14.68 4.36 5.98
N ASP A 219 15.17 4.63 4.77
CA ASP A 219 16.41 4.03 4.26
C ASP A 219 17.59 4.37 5.18
N SER A 220 18.24 3.35 5.69
CA SER A 220 19.49 3.38 6.45
C SER A 220 20.13 2.00 6.46
N VAL A 221 19.41 1.01 6.92
CA VAL A 221 19.74 -0.42 6.93
C VAL A 221 18.50 -1.22 6.52
N THR A 222 18.69 -2.51 6.24
CA THR A 222 17.57 -3.46 6.02
C THR A 222 16.83 -3.75 7.32
N LEU A 223 15.58 -4.19 7.25
CA LEU A 223 14.69 -4.39 8.40
C LEU A 223 15.24 -5.33 9.47
N ASP A 224 16.00 -6.35 9.07
CA ASP A 224 16.64 -7.32 9.97
C ASP A 224 17.71 -6.69 10.86
N LYS A 225 18.25 -5.53 10.45
CA LYS A 225 19.29 -4.79 11.14
C LYS A 225 18.80 -3.49 11.79
N ASP A 226 17.52 -3.16 11.64
CA ASP A 226 16.99 -1.89 12.13
C ASP A 226 16.48 -2.01 13.57
N PRO A 227 17.19 -1.41 14.56
CA PRO A 227 16.81 -1.52 15.97
C PRO A 227 15.62 -0.65 16.35
N ARG A 228 15.15 0.23 15.47
CA ARG A 228 14.08 1.18 15.78
C ARG A 228 12.70 0.53 15.95
N ILE A 229 12.54 -0.74 15.50
CA ILE A 229 11.27 -1.44 15.56
C ILE A 229 11.44 -2.92 15.96
N ASP A 230 10.58 -3.40 16.86
CA ASP A 230 10.39 -4.83 17.15
C ASP A 230 9.22 -5.36 16.33
N LEU A 231 9.50 -5.94 15.16
CA LEU A 231 8.48 -6.52 14.29
C LEU A 231 7.77 -7.74 14.90
N ARG A 232 8.42 -8.49 15.79
CA ARG A 232 7.77 -9.59 16.53
C ARG A 232 6.69 -9.04 17.48
N LYS A 233 6.93 -7.86 18.08
CA LYS A 233 5.91 -7.16 18.86
C LYS A 233 4.76 -6.64 18.00
N VAL A 234 5.06 -6.17 16.80
CA VAL A 234 4.04 -5.78 15.81
C VAL A 234 3.18 -7.00 15.46
N LYS A 235 3.78 -8.14 15.10
CA LYS A 235 3.06 -9.40 14.82
C LYS A 235 2.13 -9.79 15.99
N ARG A 236 2.67 -9.90 17.21
CA ARG A 236 1.85 -10.23 18.39
C ARG A 236 0.65 -9.28 18.58
N THR A 237 0.82 -8.02 18.18
CA THR A 237 -0.27 -7.04 18.27
C THR A 237 -1.33 -7.31 17.22
N LEU A 238 -0.95 -7.53 15.97
CA LEU A 238 -1.85 -7.85 14.87
C LEU A 238 -2.58 -9.20 15.09
N ASP A 239 -1.88 -10.21 15.63
CA ASP A 239 -2.46 -11.50 15.98
C ASP A 239 -3.58 -11.33 17.03
N LYS A 240 -3.32 -10.56 18.10
CA LYS A 240 -4.32 -10.25 19.14
C LYS A 240 -5.53 -9.49 18.58
N MET A 241 -5.31 -8.66 17.59
CA MET A 241 -6.37 -7.94 16.88
C MET A 241 -7.12 -8.83 15.88
N LYS A 242 -6.60 -10.03 15.59
CA LYS A 242 -7.07 -10.91 14.51
C LYS A 242 -7.10 -10.18 13.17
N TRP A 243 -6.12 -9.31 12.93
CA TRP A 243 -5.96 -8.64 11.66
C TRP A 243 -5.33 -9.59 10.65
N ARG A 244 -5.80 -9.56 9.42
CA ARG A 244 -5.29 -10.31 8.28
C ARG A 244 -5.08 -9.35 7.13
N GLY A 245 -4.01 -9.54 6.35
CA GLY A 245 -3.79 -8.69 5.20
C GLY A 245 -2.37 -8.70 4.67
N TRP A 246 -2.07 -7.67 3.92
CA TRP A 246 -0.80 -7.51 3.23
C TRP A 246 0.13 -6.56 3.98
N LEU A 247 1.38 -7.00 4.09
CA LEU A 247 2.51 -6.19 4.52
C LEU A 247 3.33 -5.86 3.27
N VAL A 248 3.53 -4.60 2.96
CA VAL A 248 4.18 -4.15 1.72
C VAL A 248 5.51 -3.49 2.03
N VAL A 249 6.60 -3.99 1.44
CA VAL A 249 7.92 -3.37 1.54
C VAL A 249 8.00 -2.18 0.59
N GLU A 250 8.18 -0.98 1.14
CA GLU A 250 8.38 0.25 0.36
C GLU A 250 9.85 0.70 0.40
N ARG A 251 10.49 0.66 1.56
CA ARG A 251 11.82 1.19 1.85
C ARG A 251 12.68 0.23 2.66
N SER A 252 13.48 0.72 3.58
CA SER A 252 14.48 -0.02 4.40
C SER A 252 15.61 -0.58 3.55
N ARG A 253 16.20 0.29 2.73
CA ARG A 253 17.37 -0.05 1.94
C ARG A 253 18.65 0.33 2.69
N ASN A 254 19.70 -0.47 2.52
CA ASN A 254 21.02 -0.11 2.98
C ASN A 254 21.49 1.17 2.27
N ALA A 255 21.70 2.23 3.01
CA ALA A 255 22.09 3.54 2.48
C ALA A 255 23.43 3.52 1.73
N GLN A 256 24.33 2.58 2.06
CA GLN A 256 25.63 2.43 1.39
C GLN A 256 25.54 1.60 0.10
N ASP A 257 24.42 0.86 -0.10
CA ASP A 257 24.19 0.02 -1.28
C ASP A 257 22.72 0.10 -1.74
N VAL A 258 22.20 1.30 -1.82
CA VAL A 258 20.78 1.58 -2.13
C VAL A 258 20.38 1.09 -3.53
N ARG A 259 21.34 0.94 -4.45
CA ARG A 259 21.11 0.46 -5.82
C ARG A 259 20.97 -1.05 -5.93
N ASN A 260 21.37 -1.79 -4.92
CA ASN A 260 21.17 -3.25 -4.83
C ASN A 260 19.71 -3.56 -4.47
N VAL A 261 18.81 -3.25 -5.41
CA VAL A 261 17.36 -3.40 -5.21
C VAL A 261 17.01 -4.84 -4.84
N LYS A 262 17.52 -5.81 -5.59
CA LYS A 262 17.24 -7.24 -5.34
C LYS A 262 17.72 -7.69 -3.95
N GLY A 263 18.92 -7.30 -3.55
CA GLY A 263 19.46 -7.63 -2.23
C GLY A 263 18.67 -6.98 -1.10
N ASN A 264 18.44 -5.68 -1.17
CA ASN A 264 17.73 -4.94 -0.14
C ASN A 264 16.28 -5.43 0.05
N PHE A 265 15.52 -5.54 -1.05
CA PHE A 265 14.12 -6.00 -0.98
C PHE A 265 14.04 -7.48 -0.63
N GLY A 266 14.95 -8.32 -1.15
CA GLY A 266 15.00 -9.75 -0.83
C GLY A 266 15.25 -9.99 0.66
N THR A 267 16.19 -9.26 1.28
CA THR A 267 16.46 -9.33 2.73
C THR A 267 15.21 -8.93 3.54
N ASN A 268 14.57 -7.82 3.17
CA ASN A 268 13.38 -7.34 3.88
C ASN A 268 12.20 -8.30 3.75
N VAL A 269 11.95 -8.83 2.55
CA VAL A 269 10.89 -9.82 2.29
C VAL A 269 11.14 -11.10 3.09
N ALA A 270 12.37 -11.63 3.05
CA ALA A 270 12.73 -12.85 3.78
C ALA A 270 12.53 -12.66 5.30
N TYR A 271 12.97 -11.52 5.84
CA TYR A 271 12.82 -11.21 7.27
C TYR A 271 11.35 -11.05 7.68
N LEU A 272 10.53 -10.36 6.87
CA LEU A 272 9.10 -10.28 7.12
C LEU A 272 8.43 -11.65 7.06
N LYS A 273 8.79 -12.50 6.11
CA LYS A 273 8.27 -13.88 6.02
C LYS A 273 8.67 -14.71 7.24
N GLU A 274 9.93 -14.64 7.66
CA GLU A 274 10.39 -15.29 8.89
C GLU A 274 9.53 -14.92 10.10
N ILE A 275 9.19 -13.64 10.25
CA ILE A 275 8.43 -13.18 11.41
C ILE A 275 6.92 -13.48 11.26
N PHE A 276 6.33 -13.17 10.11
CA PHE A 276 4.88 -13.12 9.94
C PHE A 276 4.28 -14.40 9.35
N GLN A 277 5.08 -15.21 8.68
CA GLN A 277 4.60 -16.44 8.02
C GLN A 277 5.14 -17.73 8.67
N SER A 278 6.07 -17.65 9.63
CA SER A 278 6.43 -18.79 10.45
C SER A 278 5.32 -19.16 11.43
N GLU A 279 5.09 -20.46 11.64
CA GLU A 279 4.14 -21.02 12.60
C GLU A 279 4.44 -20.62 14.05
#